data_cd023a65be26e3a187f4ff2abd2fcb38
#
_entry.id   cd023a65be26e3a187f4ff2abd2fcb38
#
_cell.length_a   1.000
_cell.length_b   1.000
_cell.length_c   1.000
_cell.angle_alpha   90.00
_cell.angle_beta   90.00
_cell.angle_gamma   90.00
#
_symmetry.space_group_name_H-M   'P 1'
#
loop_
_entity.id
_entity.type
_entity.pdbx_description
1 polymer ?
#
loop_
_entity_poly.entity_id
_entity_poly.type
_entity_poly.pdbx_seq_one_letter_code
_entity_poly.pdbx_strand_id
1 'polypeptide(L)'
;MPNLHVNVDHVATVRQARRELFPDPVQWAIAAEMAGAQGITAHLRMDRRHIQDADVKELQKRIATKLNFEMSLDPEIVAFALRLRPHAVCLVPEGRKEVTTEGGLDVVRERARLAKVVPKLARRGAEVSLFVDPDLEQIEAAALVGAEFVELHTGCYANATGKAREKELARLVTAAEAAHELGLRVNAGHGLDYDNVLAIARLPHVEELNIGFAIVARSLFTGVEEAVGEMARLVASVDPRRAGARGSSTPGARTRGSRARGASTGIPSTRRSGASGTSARRSTAKGSRSS
;
A
#
# COMPACT_ATOMS: atom_id res chain seq x y z
N MET A 1 8.57 5.61 13.36
CA MET A 1 7.68 4.61 12.72
C MET A 1 7.01 5.29 11.55
N PRO A 2 7.14 4.78 10.33
CA PRO A 2 6.48 5.37 9.17
C PRO A 2 4.97 5.25 9.23
N ASN A 3 4.27 6.16 8.55
CA ASN A 3 2.84 6.12 8.33
C ASN A 3 2.52 5.17 7.16
N LEU A 4 1.43 4.42 7.25
CA LEU A 4 0.93 3.61 6.14
C LEU A 4 0.00 4.45 5.27
N HIS A 5 0.41 4.72 4.04
CA HIS A 5 -0.44 5.24 2.99
C HIS A 5 -0.88 4.12 2.06
N VAL A 6 -2.18 4.04 1.80
CA VAL A 6 -2.74 2.96 0.97
C VAL A 6 -3.14 3.51 -0.39
N ASN A 7 -2.50 2.96 -1.44
CA ASN A 7 -2.82 3.30 -2.82
C ASN A 7 -4.06 2.52 -3.29
N VAL A 8 -5.05 3.24 -3.82
CA VAL A 8 -6.36 2.69 -4.22
C VAL A 8 -6.51 2.45 -5.73
N ASP A 9 -5.45 2.60 -6.51
CA ASP A 9 -5.51 2.49 -7.98
C ASP A 9 -6.04 1.14 -8.45
N HIS A 10 -5.62 0.06 -7.78
CA HIS A 10 -6.03 -1.29 -8.17
C HIS A 10 -7.50 -1.58 -7.86
N VAL A 11 -8.12 -0.88 -6.92
CA VAL A 11 -9.58 -0.92 -6.72
C VAL A 11 -10.28 -0.36 -7.96
N ALA A 12 -9.80 0.79 -8.44
CA ALA A 12 -10.30 1.38 -9.68
C ALA A 12 -9.97 0.51 -10.90
N THR A 13 -8.83 -0.19 -10.93
CA THR A 13 -8.50 -1.15 -12.00
C THR A 13 -9.55 -2.26 -12.10
N VAL A 14 -9.98 -2.83 -10.97
CA VAL A 14 -11.05 -3.85 -10.94
C VAL A 14 -12.35 -3.27 -11.49
N ARG A 15 -12.75 -2.07 -11.09
CA ARG A 15 -13.91 -1.36 -11.63
C ARG A 15 -13.82 -1.17 -13.14
N GLN A 16 -12.67 -0.72 -13.63
CA GLN A 16 -12.46 -0.41 -15.04
C GLN A 16 -12.37 -1.65 -15.93
N ALA A 17 -12.09 -2.85 -15.37
CA ALA A 17 -12.15 -4.10 -16.12
C ALA A 17 -13.54 -4.35 -16.74
N ARG A 18 -14.60 -3.80 -16.16
CA ARG A 18 -15.99 -3.87 -16.64
C ARG A 18 -16.59 -2.51 -16.93
N ARG A 19 -15.91 -1.40 -16.60
CA ARG A 19 -16.41 -0.01 -16.70
C ARG A 19 -17.73 0.20 -15.95
N GLU A 20 -17.81 -0.41 -14.77
CA GLU A 20 -18.96 -0.32 -13.87
C GLU A 20 -18.79 0.81 -12.84
N LEU A 21 -19.75 0.92 -11.91
CA LEU A 21 -19.67 1.91 -10.82
C LEU A 21 -18.96 1.37 -9.58
N PHE A 22 -18.75 0.06 -9.51
CA PHE A 22 -18.09 -0.60 -8.38
C PHE A 22 -16.98 -1.56 -8.84
N PRO A 23 -16.02 -1.92 -7.95
CA PRO A 23 -15.85 -1.35 -6.61
C PRO A 23 -15.53 0.15 -6.68
N ASP A 24 -16.09 0.93 -5.74
CA ASP A 24 -15.84 2.37 -5.62
C ASP A 24 -14.54 2.60 -4.82
N PRO A 25 -13.48 3.19 -5.42
CA PRO A 25 -12.22 3.44 -4.73
C PRO A 25 -12.35 4.43 -3.57
N VAL A 26 -13.36 5.31 -3.58
CA VAL A 26 -13.59 6.27 -2.49
C VAL A 26 -14.17 5.56 -1.27
N GLN A 27 -15.16 4.69 -1.45
CA GLN A 27 -15.71 3.90 -0.34
C GLN A 27 -14.65 2.94 0.23
N TRP A 28 -13.85 2.34 -0.65
CA TRP A 28 -12.76 1.46 -0.25
C TRP A 28 -11.68 2.22 0.55
N ALA A 29 -11.34 3.46 0.15
CA ALA A 29 -10.42 4.33 0.85
C ALA A 29 -10.90 4.64 2.29
N ILE A 30 -12.19 4.99 2.45
CA ILE A 30 -12.79 5.23 3.77
C ILE A 30 -12.71 3.98 4.66
N ALA A 31 -12.99 2.80 4.09
CA ALA A 31 -12.85 1.55 4.83
C ALA A 31 -11.38 1.27 5.21
N ALA A 32 -10.42 1.62 4.34
CA ALA A 32 -9.00 1.51 4.64
C ALA A 32 -8.56 2.44 5.77
N GLU A 33 -9.06 3.69 5.83
CA GLU A 33 -8.83 4.61 6.95
C GLU A 33 -9.34 4.03 8.27
N MET A 34 -10.57 3.48 8.27
CA MET A 34 -11.14 2.83 9.45
C MET A 34 -10.32 1.62 9.91
N ALA A 35 -9.64 0.94 8.99
CA ALA A 35 -8.76 -0.20 9.25
C ALA A 35 -7.32 0.17 9.66
N GLY A 36 -6.98 1.47 9.65
CA GLY A 36 -5.69 1.97 10.15
C GLY A 36 -4.75 2.57 9.10
N ALA A 37 -5.21 2.81 7.86
CA ALA A 37 -4.48 3.64 6.91
C ALA A 37 -4.36 5.08 7.44
N GLN A 38 -3.17 5.66 7.32
CA GLN A 38 -2.85 7.01 7.81
C GLN A 38 -2.77 8.03 6.66
N GLY A 39 -2.94 7.57 5.44
CA GLY A 39 -3.08 8.35 4.22
C GLY A 39 -3.59 7.49 3.08
N ILE A 40 -4.12 8.16 2.07
CA ILE A 40 -4.62 7.54 0.84
C ILE A 40 -3.82 8.06 -0.34
N THR A 41 -3.36 7.15 -1.18
CA THR A 41 -2.65 7.48 -2.42
C THR A 41 -3.50 7.12 -3.62
N ALA A 42 -3.57 8.01 -4.61
CA ALA A 42 -4.26 7.77 -5.87
C ALA A 42 -3.50 8.41 -7.04
N HIS A 43 -3.27 7.64 -8.10
CA HIS A 43 -2.58 8.08 -9.31
C HIS A 43 -3.56 8.38 -10.44
N LEU A 44 -3.69 9.64 -10.82
CA LEU A 44 -4.45 10.05 -11.99
C LEU A 44 -3.55 10.07 -13.23
N ARG A 45 -3.55 8.97 -13.97
CA ARG A 45 -2.80 8.87 -15.24
C ARG A 45 -3.48 9.67 -16.35
N MET A 46 -2.68 10.11 -17.31
CA MET A 46 -3.17 10.80 -18.52
C MET A 46 -4.22 9.98 -19.28
N ASP A 47 -4.03 8.66 -19.35
CA ASP A 47 -4.94 7.78 -20.09
C ASP A 47 -6.17 7.34 -19.27
N ARG A 48 -6.30 7.74 -18.00
CA ARG A 48 -7.42 7.42 -17.11
C ARG A 48 -7.75 5.91 -17.09
N ARG A 49 -6.74 5.04 -17.20
CA ARG A 49 -6.97 3.58 -17.27
C ARG A 49 -7.59 2.99 -16.00
N HIS A 50 -7.46 3.67 -14.86
CA HIS A 50 -8.04 3.25 -13.58
C HIS A 50 -8.73 4.42 -12.86
N ILE A 51 -8.03 5.22 -12.08
CA ILE A 51 -8.56 6.40 -11.37
C ILE A 51 -9.08 7.42 -12.38
N GLN A 52 -10.23 8.01 -12.08
CA GLN A 52 -10.89 9.04 -12.86
C GLN A 52 -10.83 10.39 -12.14
N ASP A 53 -11.00 11.49 -12.88
CA ASP A 53 -11.02 12.84 -12.31
C ASP A 53 -12.07 13.01 -11.19
N ALA A 54 -13.19 12.29 -11.30
CA ALA A 54 -14.25 12.29 -10.30
C ALA A 54 -13.80 11.61 -9.00
N ASP A 55 -13.08 10.48 -9.11
CA ASP A 55 -12.58 9.74 -7.94
C ASP A 55 -11.67 10.62 -7.10
N VAL A 56 -10.71 11.31 -7.74
CA VAL A 56 -9.75 12.17 -7.03
C VAL A 56 -10.45 13.32 -6.32
N LYS A 57 -11.45 13.94 -6.97
CA LYS A 57 -12.26 15.01 -6.36
C LYS A 57 -13.06 14.52 -5.16
N GLU A 58 -13.62 13.33 -5.25
CA GLU A 58 -14.39 12.74 -4.15
C GLU A 58 -13.47 12.24 -3.03
N LEU A 59 -12.30 11.65 -3.34
CA LEU A 59 -11.27 11.33 -2.34
C LEU A 59 -10.90 12.59 -1.55
N GLN A 60 -10.52 13.69 -2.23
CA GLN A 60 -10.14 14.96 -1.58
C GLN A 60 -11.20 15.50 -0.62
N LYS A 61 -12.50 15.24 -0.87
CA LYS A 61 -13.60 15.72 -0.04
C LYS A 61 -13.96 14.79 1.11
N ARG A 62 -13.79 13.47 0.94
CA ARG A 62 -14.44 12.47 1.78
C ARG A 62 -13.51 11.69 2.68
N ILE A 63 -12.23 11.59 2.34
CA ILE A 63 -11.24 10.98 3.24
C ILE A 63 -10.93 11.92 4.40
N ALA A 64 -10.64 11.35 5.56
CA ALA A 64 -10.29 12.09 6.77
C ALA A 64 -8.77 12.29 6.91
N THR A 65 -7.99 11.47 6.20
CA THR A 65 -6.52 11.51 6.23
C THR A 65 -5.94 12.33 5.07
N LYS A 66 -4.63 12.28 4.88
CA LYS A 66 -3.92 12.95 3.79
C LYS A 66 -4.20 12.27 2.45
N LEU A 67 -4.58 13.04 1.42
CA LEU A 67 -4.52 12.60 0.03
C LEU A 67 -3.11 12.83 -0.53
N ASN A 68 -2.39 11.77 -0.87
CA ASN A 68 -1.19 11.79 -1.70
C ASN A 68 -1.60 11.59 -3.15
N PHE A 69 -1.53 12.66 -3.95
CA PHE A 69 -1.94 12.65 -5.35
C PHE A 69 -0.74 12.36 -6.25
N GLU A 70 -0.66 11.13 -6.77
CA GLU A 70 0.37 10.77 -7.76
C GLU A 70 -0.02 11.30 -9.14
N MET A 71 0.96 11.91 -9.81
CA MET A 71 0.73 12.58 -11.09
C MET A 71 2.00 12.69 -11.93
N SER A 72 1.81 12.76 -13.25
CA SER A 72 2.90 13.10 -14.17
C SER A 72 3.10 14.61 -14.31
N LEU A 73 4.17 15.00 -15.01
CA LEU A 73 4.43 16.39 -15.40
C LEU A 73 3.58 16.87 -16.60
N ASP A 74 2.58 16.11 -17.02
CA ASP A 74 1.71 16.55 -18.11
C ASP A 74 0.99 17.85 -17.73
N PRO A 75 0.93 18.86 -18.64
CA PRO A 75 0.33 20.15 -18.35
C PRO A 75 -1.14 20.08 -17.92
N GLU A 76 -1.92 19.14 -18.46
CA GLU A 76 -3.32 18.93 -18.07
C GLU A 76 -3.44 18.45 -16.63
N ILE A 77 -2.62 17.45 -16.25
CA ILE A 77 -2.59 16.91 -14.90
C ILE A 77 -2.06 17.95 -13.90
N VAL A 78 -1.02 18.68 -14.25
CA VAL A 78 -0.52 19.80 -13.43
C VAL A 78 -1.61 20.85 -13.21
N ALA A 79 -2.33 21.23 -14.26
CA ALA A 79 -3.45 22.18 -14.13
C ALA A 79 -4.59 21.61 -13.27
N PHE A 80 -4.85 20.30 -13.34
CA PHE A 80 -5.82 19.64 -12.48
C PHE A 80 -5.39 19.71 -11.01
N ALA A 81 -4.14 19.33 -10.68
CA ALA A 81 -3.59 19.38 -9.33
C ALA A 81 -3.64 20.79 -8.72
N LEU A 82 -3.30 21.83 -9.50
CA LEU A 82 -3.35 23.22 -9.05
C LEU A 82 -4.77 23.71 -8.71
N ARG A 83 -5.81 23.14 -9.35
CA ARG A 83 -7.23 23.40 -9.02
C ARG A 83 -7.70 22.57 -7.83
N LEU A 84 -7.31 21.30 -7.77
CA LEU A 84 -7.68 20.35 -6.72
C LEU A 84 -7.11 20.76 -5.35
N ARG A 85 -5.84 21.21 -5.31
CA ARG A 85 -5.08 21.54 -4.10
C ARG A 85 -5.01 20.35 -3.13
N PRO A 86 -4.45 19.21 -3.54
CA PRO A 86 -4.30 18.05 -2.66
C PRO A 86 -3.33 18.37 -1.51
N HIS A 87 -3.38 17.59 -0.44
CA HIS A 87 -2.47 17.72 0.70
C HIS A 87 -1.01 17.43 0.31
N ALA A 88 -0.82 16.38 -0.48
CA ALA A 88 0.48 15.99 -1.00
C ALA A 88 0.38 15.69 -2.50
N VAL A 89 1.49 15.88 -3.20
CA VAL A 89 1.68 15.49 -4.60
C VAL A 89 2.94 14.67 -4.71
N CYS A 90 2.85 13.52 -5.35
CA CYS A 90 4.02 12.75 -5.77
C CYS A 90 4.15 12.80 -7.30
N LEU A 91 5.24 13.37 -7.79
CA LEU A 91 5.53 13.43 -9.22
C LEU A 91 6.21 12.14 -9.65
N VAL A 92 5.54 11.39 -10.53
CA VAL A 92 5.97 10.09 -11.03
C VAL A 92 6.20 10.12 -12.54
N PRO A 93 7.06 9.24 -13.09
CA PRO A 93 7.15 9.08 -14.55
C PRO A 93 5.87 8.43 -15.08
N GLU A 94 5.52 8.74 -16.32
CA GLU A 94 4.37 8.12 -16.98
C GLU A 94 4.71 7.74 -18.42
N GLY A 95 4.99 6.45 -18.65
CA GLY A 95 5.16 5.86 -19.96
C GLY A 95 3.84 5.32 -20.52
N ARG A 96 3.52 5.59 -21.78
CA ARG A 96 2.27 5.12 -22.42
C ARG A 96 2.16 3.60 -22.50
N LYS A 97 3.30 2.88 -22.55
CA LYS A 97 3.35 1.42 -22.72
C LYS A 97 3.52 0.65 -21.42
N GLU A 98 3.84 1.31 -20.31
CA GLU A 98 4.07 0.67 -19.03
C GLU A 98 2.75 0.21 -18.39
N VAL A 99 2.72 -1.00 -17.88
CA VAL A 99 1.58 -1.52 -17.09
C VAL A 99 1.56 -0.85 -15.72
N THR A 100 2.74 -0.69 -15.13
CA THR A 100 2.99 0.02 -13.87
C THR A 100 4.22 0.93 -14.06
N THR A 101 4.51 1.77 -13.09
CA THR A 101 5.74 2.60 -13.07
C THR A 101 6.95 1.69 -12.84
N GLU A 102 7.80 1.49 -13.85
CA GLU A 102 8.93 0.54 -13.81
C GLU A 102 10.25 1.16 -13.31
N GLY A 103 10.26 2.44 -12.97
CA GLY A 103 11.45 3.15 -12.47
C GLY A 103 11.10 4.51 -11.90
N GLY A 104 12.06 5.18 -11.28
CA GLY A 104 11.91 6.53 -10.77
C GLY A 104 11.82 7.61 -11.87
N LEU A 105 11.33 8.78 -11.49
CA LEU A 105 11.35 9.97 -12.34
C LEU A 105 12.82 10.39 -12.57
N ASP A 106 13.20 10.61 -13.82
CA ASP A 106 14.50 11.17 -14.16
C ASP A 106 14.50 12.69 -13.88
N VAL A 107 14.82 13.02 -12.62
CA VAL A 107 14.80 14.39 -12.11
C VAL A 107 15.86 15.26 -12.79
N VAL A 108 17.03 14.68 -13.06
CA VAL A 108 18.13 15.36 -13.75
C VAL A 108 17.67 15.85 -15.13
N ARG A 109 17.08 14.97 -15.91
CA ARG A 109 16.55 15.26 -17.24
C ARG A 109 15.37 16.25 -17.20
N GLU A 110 14.45 16.08 -16.25
CA GLU A 110 13.22 16.88 -16.14
C GLU A 110 13.43 18.16 -15.32
N ARG A 111 14.66 18.46 -14.88
CA ARG A 111 15.00 19.55 -13.96
C ARG A 111 14.38 20.91 -14.35
N ALA A 112 14.46 21.27 -15.63
CA ALA A 112 13.95 22.56 -16.11
C ALA A 112 12.41 22.67 -16.00
N ARG A 113 11.69 21.54 -16.12
CA ARG A 113 10.23 21.48 -15.94
C ARG A 113 9.87 21.45 -14.48
N LEU A 114 10.55 20.63 -13.69
CA LEU A 114 10.35 20.49 -12.25
C LEU A 114 10.57 21.82 -11.52
N ALA A 115 11.64 22.57 -11.84
CA ALA A 115 11.90 23.88 -11.27
C ALA A 115 10.76 24.90 -11.50
N LYS A 116 9.89 24.67 -12.49
CA LYS A 116 8.71 25.51 -12.75
C LYS A 116 7.45 24.97 -12.07
N VAL A 117 7.31 23.64 -11.93
CA VAL A 117 6.11 23.00 -11.44
C VAL A 117 6.12 22.87 -9.91
N VAL A 118 7.21 22.39 -9.32
CA VAL A 118 7.35 22.16 -7.86
C VAL A 118 6.98 23.41 -7.06
N PRO A 119 7.55 24.61 -7.32
CA PRO A 119 7.19 25.78 -6.54
C PRO A 119 5.73 26.23 -6.74
N LYS A 120 5.10 25.90 -7.86
CA LYS A 120 3.68 26.24 -8.08
C LYS A 120 2.78 25.36 -7.23
N LEU A 121 3.07 24.07 -7.14
CA LEU A 121 2.33 23.12 -6.30
C LEU A 121 2.52 23.46 -4.81
N ALA A 122 3.76 23.68 -4.37
CA ALA A 122 4.08 24.08 -3.00
C ALA A 122 3.37 25.38 -2.57
N ARG A 123 3.34 26.41 -3.43
CA ARG A 123 2.57 27.65 -3.15
C ARG A 123 1.06 27.43 -3.05
N ARG A 124 0.53 26.32 -3.54
CA ARG A 124 -0.88 25.93 -3.36
C ARG A 124 -1.13 25.11 -2.09
N GLY A 125 -0.07 24.90 -1.29
CA GLY A 125 -0.14 24.20 -0.01
C GLY A 125 0.10 22.70 -0.09
N ALA A 126 0.56 22.17 -1.24
CA ALA A 126 0.88 20.77 -1.37
C ALA A 126 2.31 20.49 -0.87
N GLU A 127 2.48 19.45 -0.06
CA GLU A 127 3.77 18.78 0.16
C GLU A 127 4.19 18.12 -1.16
N VAL A 128 5.35 18.46 -1.71
CA VAL A 128 5.76 17.96 -3.03
C VAL A 128 6.85 16.90 -2.88
N SER A 129 6.53 15.68 -3.33
CA SER A 129 7.43 14.54 -3.40
C SER A 129 7.82 14.25 -4.84
N LEU A 130 9.03 13.72 -5.05
CA LEU A 130 9.49 13.16 -6.32
C LEU A 130 9.75 11.67 -6.14
N PHE A 131 9.10 10.84 -6.96
CA PHE A 131 9.33 9.39 -6.99
C PHE A 131 10.62 9.08 -7.76
N VAL A 132 11.65 8.64 -7.07
CA VAL A 132 13.00 8.51 -7.64
C VAL A 132 13.61 7.13 -7.37
N ASP A 133 14.45 6.66 -8.27
CA ASP A 133 15.31 5.53 -7.96
C ASP A 133 16.31 5.93 -6.85
N PRO A 134 16.82 4.97 -6.05
CA PRO A 134 17.78 5.23 -4.99
C PRO A 134 19.19 5.54 -5.58
N ASP A 135 19.27 6.67 -6.27
CA ASP A 135 20.43 7.19 -6.98
C ASP A 135 20.74 8.59 -6.44
N LEU A 136 21.97 8.81 -6.00
CA LEU A 136 22.39 10.06 -5.35
C LEU A 136 22.23 11.27 -6.27
N GLU A 137 22.50 11.11 -7.57
CA GLU A 137 22.35 12.21 -8.55
C GLU A 137 20.88 12.65 -8.67
N GLN A 138 19.94 11.70 -8.64
CA GLN A 138 18.51 12.00 -8.67
C GLN A 138 18.05 12.69 -7.38
N ILE A 139 18.58 12.28 -6.23
CA ILE A 139 18.26 12.86 -4.92
C ILE A 139 18.80 14.29 -4.80
N GLU A 140 20.05 14.53 -5.20
CA GLU A 140 20.62 15.87 -5.26
C GLU A 140 19.81 16.79 -6.20
N ALA A 141 19.43 16.28 -7.36
CA ALA A 141 18.60 17.03 -8.29
C ALA A 141 17.22 17.35 -7.71
N ALA A 142 16.63 16.43 -6.90
CA ALA A 142 15.35 16.67 -6.22
C ALA A 142 15.45 17.81 -5.20
N ALA A 143 16.51 17.85 -4.41
CA ALA A 143 16.78 18.96 -3.49
C ALA A 143 16.95 20.31 -4.24
N LEU A 144 17.69 20.30 -5.35
CA LEU A 144 17.93 21.50 -6.16
C LEU A 144 16.68 22.08 -6.82
N VAL A 145 15.66 21.28 -7.13
CA VAL A 145 14.39 21.79 -7.68
C VAL A 145 13.40 22.20 -6.59
N GLY A 146 13.77 22.06 -5.32
CA GLY A 146 12.99 22.51 -4.16
C GLY A 146 11.85 21.56 -3.79
N ALA A 147 12.00 20.25 -4.03
CA ALA A 147 11.10 19.26 -3.48
C ALA A 147 11.19 19.23 -1.94
N GLU A 148 10.10 18.92 -1.27
CA GLU A 148 10.08 18.72 0.18
C GLU A 148 10.39 17.27 0.53
N PHE A 149 9.93 16.34 -0.30
CA PHE A 149 10.12 14.91 -0.13
C PHE A 149 10.77 14.27 -1.35
N VAL A 150 11.40 13.14 -1.11
CA VAL A 150 11.59 12.10 -2.12
C VAL A 150 10.86 10.84 -1.70
N GLU A 151 10.26 10.15 -2.66
CA GLU A 151 9.76 8.80 -2.47
C GLU A 151 10.71 7.83 -3.17
N LEU A 152 11.41 7.02 -2.38
CA LEU A 152 12.37 6.05 -2.89
C LEU A 152 11.66 4.87 -3.54
N HIS A 153 11.95 4.61 -4.81
CA HIS A 153 11.43 3.46 -5.55
C HIS A 153 12.02 2.15 -5.01
N THR A 154 11.17 1.31 -4.43
CA THR A 154 11.58 0.04 -3.83
C THR A 154 11.39 -1.18 -4.75
N GLY A 155 11.01 -0.99 -6.01
CA GLY A 155 10.71 -2.08 -6.94
C GLY A 155 11.88 -3.02 -7.21
N CYS A 156 13.10 -2.49 -7.37
CA CYS A 156 14.30 -3.33 -7.53
C CYS A 156 14.54 -4.21 -6.30
N TYR A 157 14.38 -3.67 -5.08
CA TYR A 157 14.44 -4.43 -3.83
C TYR A 157 13.33 -5.50 -3.76
N ALA A 158 12.11 -5.15 -4.10
CA ALA A 158 10.96 -6.05 -4.03
C ALA A 158 11.11 -7.25 -4.97
N ASN A 159 11.63 -7.03 -6.19
CA ASN A 159 11.82 -8.06 -7.21
C ASN A 159 13.09 -8.89 -7.01
N ALA A 160 14.05 -8.41 -6.20
CA ALA A 160 15.31 -9.11 -5.97
C ALA A 160 15.17 -10.19 -4.89
N THR A 161 16.09 -11.15 -4.88
CA THR A 161 16.20 -12.21 -3.86
C THR A 161 17.65 -12.38 -3.40
N GLY A 162 17.83 -12.95 -2.19
CA GLY A 162 19.16 -13.25 -1.64
C GLY A 162 20.10 -12.03 -1.62
N LYS A 163 21.35 -12.20 -2.02
CA LYS A 163 22.36 -11.14 -2.04
C LYS A 163 22.01 -9.92 -2.89
N ALA A 164 21.24 -10.11 -3.96
CA ALA A 164 20.78 -8.99 -4.77
C ALA A 164 19.81 -8.10 -3.99
N ARG A 165 18.88 -8.69 -3.23
CA ARG A 165 17.98 -7.95 -2.35
C ARG A 165 18.72 -7.20 -1.25
N GLU A 166 19.75 -7.80 -0.63
CA GLU A 166 20.60 -7.16 0.37
C GLU A 166 21.33 -5.93 -0.22
N LYS A 167 21.83 -6.05 -1.45
CA LYS A 167 22.46 -4.94 -2.16
C LYS A 167 21.50 -3.78 -2.41
N GLU A 168 20.29 -4.08 -2.89
CA GLU A 168 19.27 -3.04 -3.13
C GLU A 168 18.81 -2.40 -1.81
N LEU A 169 18.68 -3.17 -0.73
CA LEU A 169 18.40 -2.62 0.59
C LEU A 169 19.51 -1.64 1.06
N ALA A 170 20.77 -2.00 0.85
CA ALA A 170 21.90 -1.12 1.20
C ALA A 170 21.88 0.17 0.36
N ARG A 171 21.51 0.11 -0.93
CA ARG A 171 21.31 1.31 -1.77
C ARG A 171 20.22 2.21 -1.21
N LEU A 172 19.09 1.63 -0.79
CA LEU A 172 17.99 2.38 -0.18
C LEU A 172 18.38 3.05 1.13
N VAL A 173 19.19 2.39 1.98
CA VAL A 173 19.73 3.00 3.20
C VAL A 173 20.58 4.21 2.86
N THR A 174 21.58 4.06 1.96
CA THR A 174 22.45 5.17 1.54
C THR A 174 21.66 6.33 0.94
N ALA A 175 20.63 6.03 0.14
CA ALA A 175 19.77 7.02 -0.48
C ALA A 175 18.91 7.79 0.55
N ALA A 176 18.37 7.08 1.55
CA ALA A 176 17.59 7.70 2.62
C ALA A 176 18.44 8.63 3.51
N GLU A 177 19.67 8.22 3.84
CA GLU A 177 20.63 9.04 4.58
C GLU A 177 21.02 10.30 3.79
N ALA A 178 21.39 10.15 2.52
CA ALA A 178 21.74 11.27 1.65
C ALA A 178 20.59 12.26 1.46
N ALA A 179 19.37 11.78 1.28
CA ALA A 179 18.18 12.63 1.18
C ALA A 179 17.99 13.46 2.44
N HIS A 180 18.11 12.83 3.62
CA HIS A 180 18.00 13.52 4.90
C HIS A 180 19.10 14.58 5.09
N GLU A 181 20.34 14.28 4.74
CA GLU A 181 21.48 15.23 4.80
C GLU A 181 21.27 16.44 3.91
N LEU A 182 20.55 16.28 2.78
CA LEU A 182 20.18 17.36 1.88
C LEU A 182 18.91 18.13 2.33
N GLY A 183 18.34 17.77 3.50
CA GLY A 183 17.15 18.40 4.05
C GLY A 183 15.83 17.93 3.43
N LEU A 184 15.86 16.84 2.65
CA LEU A 184 14.65 16.19 2.13
C LEU A 184 14.05 15.24 3.18
N ARG A 185 12.74 15.16 3.22
CA ARG A 185 12.00 14.12 3.93
C ARG A 185 11.87 12.89 3.03
N VAL A 186 11.80 11.70 3.63
CA VAL A 186 11.90 10.45 2.88
C VAL A 186 10.62 9.62 3.02
N ASN A 187 10.04 9.28 1.87
CA ASN A 187 9.01 8.29 1.73
C ASN A 187 9.56 7.09 0.94
N ALA A 188 8.86 5.97 0.94
CA ALA A 188 9.24 4.81 0.13
C ALA A 188 7.99 4.05 -0.35
N GLY A 189 8.07 3.47 -1.54
CA GLY A 189 6.94 2.76 -2.13
C GLY A 189 7.29 1.95 -3.36
N HIS A 190 6.29 1.26 -3.84
CA HIS A 190 6.27 0.38 -5.00
C HIS A 190 6.81 -1.04 -4.76
N GLY A 191 5.99 -2.04 -5.05
CA GLY A 191 6.34 -3.45 -4.95
C GLY A 191 6.39 -4.01 -3.52
N LEU A 192 6.02 -3.21 -2.51
CA LEU A 192 5.96 -3.66 -1.13
C LEU A 192 4.76 -4.56 -0.86
N ASP A 193 5.00 -5.61 -0.06
CA ASP A 193 4.04 -6.61 0.35
C ASP A 193 4.24 -7.02 1.83
N TYR A 194 3.47 -8.00 2.30
CA TYR A 194 3.51 -8.46 3.70
C TYR A 194 4.80 -9.18 4.09
N ASP A 195 5.57 -9.67 3.10
CA ASP A 195 6.81 -10.43 3.32
C ASP A 195 8.05 -9.51 3.30
N ASN A 196 7.98 -8.39 2.55
CA ASN A 196 9.15 -7.55 2.31
C ASN A 196 9.10 -6.16 3.00
N VAL A 197 7.92 -5.71 3.46
CA VAL A 197 7.72 -4.35 4.00
C VAL A 197 8.55 -4.03 5.23
N LEU A 198 8.83 -5.02 6.10
CA LEU A 198 9.48 -4.77 7.40
C LEU A 198 10.89 -4.20 7.28
N ALA A 199 11.66 -4.62 6.26
CA ALA A 199 13.01 -4.09 6.05
C ALA A 199 12.95 -2.62 5.61
N ILE A 200 11.99 -2.26 4.76
CA ILE A 200 11.80 -0.89 4.27
C ILE A 200 11.24 0.02 5.39
N ALA A 201 10.32 -0.50 6.21
CA ALA A 201 9.80 0.24 7.36
C ALA A 201 10.88 0.58 8.42
N ARG A 202 12.03 -0.10 8.38
CA ARG A 202 13.21 0.14 9.26
C ARG A 202 14.28 1.04 8.63
N LEU A 203 14.09 1.47 7.39
CA LEU A 203 15.05 2.41 6.78
C LEU A 203 15.14 3.68 7.62
N PRO A 204 16.34 4.30 7.71
CA PRO A 204 16.50 5.57 8.38
C PRO A 204 15.63 6.64 7.71
N HIS A 205 15.09 7.54 8.52
CA HIS A 205 14.36 8.74 8.09
C HIS A 205 13.07 8.52 7.28
N VAL A 206 12.64 7.28 7.03
CA VAL A 206 11.39 7.01 6.29
C VAL A 206 10.18 7.42 7.13
N GLU A 207 9.35 8.29 6.56
CA GLU A 207 8.16 8.84 7.20
C GLU A 207 6.85 8.22 6.71
N GLU A 208 6.76 7.83 5.44
CA GLU A 208 5.56 7.27 4.83
C GLU A 208 5.92 6.08 3.93
N LEU A 209 5.05 5.07 3.93
CA LEU A 209 5.11 3.92 3.03
C LEU A 209 3.87 3.90 2.15
N ASN A 210 4.05 3.99 0.83
CA ASN A 210 2.98 3.93 -0.16
C ASN A 210 2.83 2.50 -0.70
N ILE A 211 1.73 1.81 -0.34
CA ILE A 211 1.49 0.39 -0.65
C ILE A 211 0.10 0.22 -1.25
N GLY A 212 0.02 -0.37 -2.44
CA GLY A 212 -1.25 -0.55 -3.15
C GLY A 212 -1.55 -2.01 -3.48
N PHE A 213 -0.92 -2.54 -4.51
CA PHE A 213 -1.27 -3.84 -5.10
C PHE A 213 -1.42 -4.97 -4.10
N ALA A 214 -0.44 -5.16 -3.21
CA ALA A 214 -0.45 -6.26 -2.25
C ALA A 214 -1.67 -6.20 -1.30
N ILE A 215 -2.02 -4.99 -0.84
CA ILE A 215 -3.16 -4.78 0.06
C ILE A 215 -4.48 -5.03 -0.68
N VAL A 216 -4.65 -4.48 -1.89
CA VAL A 216 -5.87 -4.68 -2.69
C VAL A 216 -6.02 -6.16 -3.07
N ALA A 217 -4.94 -6.82 -3.52
CA ALA A 217 -4.97 -8.25 -3.86
C ALA A 217 -5.33 -9.12 -2.64
N ARG A 218 -4.77 -8.83 -1.46
CA ARG A 218 -5.10 -9.52 -0.21
C ARG A 218 -6.57 -9.31 0.16
N SER A 219 -7.08 -8.10 -0.02
CA SER A 219 -8.47 -7.75 0.33
C SER A 219 -9.52 -8.54 -0.45
N LEU A 220 -9.18 -9.10 -1.61
CA LEU A 220 -10.07 -9.98 -2.38
C LEU A 220 -10.35 -11.31 -1.64
N PHE A 221 -9.50 -11.71 -0.72
CA PHE A 221 -9.63 -12.94 0.06
C PHE A 221 -10.10 -12.69 1.50
N THR A 222 -9.68 -11.58 2.11
CA THR A 222 -9.89 -11.35 3.55
C THR A 222 -10.80 -10.17 3.85
N GLY A 223 -11.16 -9.37 2.84
CA GLY A 223 -11.81 -8.08 3.02
C GLY A 223 -10.79 -6.96 3.31
N VAL A 224 -11.22 -5.71 3.13
CA VAL A 224 -10.37 -4.51 3.27
C VAL A 224 -9.87 -4.31 4.70
N GLU A 225 -10.75 -4.52 5.67
CA GLU A 225 -10.45 -4.31 7.08
C GLU A 225 -9.27 -5.18 7.57
N GLU A 226 -9.32 -6.48 7.27
CA GLU A 226 -8.24 -7.39 7.66
C GLU A 226 -6.96 -7.12 6.87
N ALA A 227 -7.04 -6.92 5.55
CA ALA A 227 -5.87 -6.67 4.71
C ALA A 227 -5.13 -5.41 5.15
N VAL A 228 -5.82 -4.28 5.27
CA VAL A 228 -5.19 -3.01 5.72
C VAL A 228 -4.72 -3.12 7.17
N GLY A 229 -5.55 -3.69 8.07
CA GLY A 229 -5.21 -3.84 9.48
C GLY A 229 -3.95 -4.70 9.69
N GLU A 230 -3.76 -5.78 8.91
CA GLU A 230 -2.54 -6.59 8.96
C GLU A 230 -1.32 -5.80 8.54
N MET A 231 -1.39 -5.07 7.41
CA MET A 231 -0.28 -4.23 6.95
C MET A 231 0.05 -3.12 7.96
N ALA A 232 -0.97 -2.45 8.51
CA ALA A 232 -0.79 -1.43 9.53
C ALA A 232 -0.12 -1.98 10.79
N ARG A 233 -0.49 -3.19 11.23
CA ARG A 233 0.17 -3.88 12.35
C ARG A 233 1.64 -4.21 12.06
N LEU A 234 1.95 -4.66 10.84
CA LEU A 234 3.32 -4.94 10.41
C LEU A 234 4.17 -3.66 10.45
N VAL A 235 3.71 -2.60 9.82
CA VAL A 235 4.42 -1.31 9.82
C VAL A 235 4.58 -0.77 11.24
N ALA A 236 3.55 -0.86 12.07
CA ALA A 236 3.61 -0.43 13.48
C ALA A 236 4.57 -1.27 14.35
N SER A 237 4.89 -2.50 13.95
CA SER A 237 5.75 -3.40 14.73
C SER A 237 7.22 -2.99 14.75
N VAL A 238 7.66 -2.11 13.85
CA VAL A 238 9.04 -1.61 13.82
C VAL A 238 9.30 -0.50 14.86
N ASP A 239 8.28 0.00 15.56
CA ASP A 239 8.45 0.99 16.64
C ASP A 239 9.19 0.35 17.82
N PRO A 240 10.41 0.84 18.17
CA PRO A 240 11.19 0.29 19.28
C PRO A 240 10.43 0.31 20.62
N ARG A 241 9.53 1.28 20.82
CA ARG A 241 8.73 1.42 22.03
C ARG A 241 7.71 0.28 22.21
N ARG A 242 7.26 -0.34 21.12
CA ARG A 242 6.36 -1.50 21.14
C ARG A 242 7.09 -2.84 21.26
N ALA A 243 8.36 -2.91 20.87
CA ALA A 243 9.20 -4.11 21.04
C ALA A 243 9.44 -4.46 22.53
N GLY A 244 9.54 -3.44 23.40
CA GLY A 244 9.71 -3.62 24.85
C GLY A 244 8.46 -4.10 25.61
N ALA A 245 7.26 -3.91 25.05
CA ALA A 245 6.01 -4.29 25.71
C ALA A 245 5.67 -5.79 25.66
N ARG A 246 6.33 -6.56 24.79
CA ARG A 246 6.14 -8.02 24.69
C ARG A 246 7.03 -8.85 25.64
N GLY A 247 7.94 -8.19 26.37
CA GLY A 247 8.95 -8.86 27.24
C GLY A 247 8.56 -9.03 28.70
N SER A 248 7.40 -8.56 29.19
CA SER A 248 7.06 -8.56 30.59
C SER A 248 5.86 -9.46 31.00
N SER A 249 5.54 -10.50 30.25
CA SER A 249 4.68 -11.55 30.78
C SER A 249 5.55 -12.65 31.42
N THR A 250 5.94 -12.42 32.67
CA THR A 250 6.50 -13.43 33.57
C THR A 250 5.47 -14.56 33.74
N PRO A 251 5.82 -15.84 33.53
CA PRO A 251 4.90 -16.93 33.84
C PRO A 251 4.69 -16.96 35.35
N GLY A 252 3.48 -16.60 35.78
CA GLY A 252 3.08 -16.68 37.18
C GLY A 252 3.32 -18.07 37.78
N ALA A 253 3.99 -18.08 38.91
CA ALA A 253 4.30 -19.24 39.71
C ALA A 253 3.05 -20.13 39.96
N ARG A 254 3.13 -21.38 39.55
CA ARG A 254 2.17 -22.41 39.96
C ARG A 254 2.34 -22.67 41.44
N THR A 255 1.41 -22.21 42.26
CA THR A 255 1.22 -22.67 43.62
C THR A 255 0.59 -24.07 43.58
N ARG A 256 1.34 -25.03 44.13
CA ARG A 256 0.85 -26.39 44.45
C ARG A 256 -0.17 -26.28 45.60
N GLY A 257 -1.39 -26.71 45.38
CA GLY A 257 -2.44 -26.88 46.40
C GLY A 257 -3.09 -28.25 46.28
N SER A 258 -2.79 -29.03 47.24
CA SER A 258 -3.29 -30.29 47.81
C SER A 258 -4.56 -30.96 47.27
N ARG A 259 -4.42 -32.31 47.28
CA ARG A 259 -5.38 -33.41 47.17
C ARG A 259 -6.69 -33.23 47.95
N ALA A 260 -7.80 -33.61 47.30
CA ALA A 260 -8.91 -34.30 48.00
C ALA A 260 -9.51 -35.38 47.04
N ARG A 261 -9.77 -36.54 47.62
CA ARG A 261 -10.31 -37.79 47.01
C ARG A 261 -11.84 -37.74 46.98
N GLY A 262 -12.46 -38.47 46.06
CA GLY A 262 -13.82 -38.96 46.26
C GLY A 262 -14.60 -39.31 44.98
N ALA A 263 -14.71 -40.63 44.69
CA ALA A 263 -15.83 -41.43 44.24
C ALA A 263 -16.56 -41.10 42.93
N SER A 264 -16.43 -41.90 41.88
CA SER A 264 -17.15 -43.09 41.44
C SER A 264 -18.67 -42.96 41.30
N THR A 265 -19.14 -43.12 40.08
CA THR A 265 -20.28 -43.90 39.49
C THR A 265 -20.60 -43.28 38.14
N GLY A 266 -20.59 -43.95 37.01
CA GLY A 266 -21.44 -45.01 36.59
C GLY A 266 -21.89 -44.68 35.16
N ILE A 267 -21.51 -45.51 34.20
CA ILE A 267 -21.94 -45.52 32.79
C ILE A 267 -23.39 -46.10 32.74
N PRO A 268 -24.23 -45.80 31.73
CA PRO A 268 -24.16 -46.65 30.54
C PRO A 268 -24.42 -46.02 29.16
N SER A 269 -23.86 -46.71 28.19
CA SER A 269 -24.03 -46.68 26.75
C SER A 269 -25.46 -47.02 26.30
N THR A 270 -25.91 -46.42 25.18
CA THR A 270 -26.82 -47.10 24.25
C THR A 270 -26.41 -46.80 22.80
N ARG A 271 -26.13 -47.89 22.11
CA ARG A 271 -26.06 -48.10 20.67
C ARG A 271 -27.49 -48.19 20.08
N ARG A 272 -27.65 -47.77 18.83
CA ARG A 272 -28.24 -48.47 17.66
C ARG A 272 -28.44 -47.46 16.54
N SER A 273 -27.79 -47.69 15.40
CA SER A 273 -28.21 -48.47 14.20
C SER A 273 -29.39 -47.79 13.48
N GLY A 274 -29.39 -47.50 12.22
CA GLY A 274 -28.77 -48.04 11.03
C GLY A 274 -29.63 -47.66 9.82
N ALA A 275 -29.10 -47.91 8.64
CA ALA A 275 -29.74 -48.23 7.36
C ALA A 275 -30.21 -47.03 6.49
N SER A 276 -29.57 -46.75 5.38
CA SER A 276 -29.61 -47.35 4.02
C SER A 276 -30.79 -46.89 3.15
N GLY A 277 -30.48 -46.52 1.91
CA GLY A 277 -31.42 -46.48 0.81
C GLY A 277 -31.05 -45.43 -0.25
N THR A 278 -30.18 -45.76 -1.17
CA THR A 278 -30.28 -45.99 -2.61
C THR A 278 -31.38 -45.19 -3.37
N SER A 279 -31.02 -44.47 -4.41
CA SER A 279 -31.26 -44.89 -5.78
C SER A 279 -31.11 -43.74 -6.78
N ALA A 280 -30.37 -44.02 -7.82
CA ALA A 280 -30.16 -43.34 -9.05
C ALA A 280 -31.43 -42.96 -9.83
N ARG A 281 -31.35 -41.92 -10.65
CA ARG A 281 -31.76 -42.01 -12.08
C ARG A 281 -31.15 -40.89 -12.90
N ARG A 282 -30.49 -41.32 -13.96
CA ARG A 282 -30.12 -40.59 -15.17
C ARG A 282 -31.34 -40.12 -15.92
N SER A 283 -31.26 -38.99 -16.57
CA SER A 283 -31.94 -38.78 -17.84
C SER A 283 -31.12 -37.83 -18.74
N THR A 284 -30.79 -38.38 -19.86
CA THR A 284 -30.21 -37.80 -21.08
C THR A 284 -31.31 -37.24 -21.98
N ALA A 285 -31.05 -36.12 -22.67
CA ALA A 285 -31.51 -35.79 -24.02
C ALA A 285 -30.84 -34.48 -24.41
N LYS A 286 -29.93 -34.38 -25.35
CA LYS A 286 -29.95 -34.42 -26.82
C LYS A 286 -30.88 -33.40 -27.50
N GLY A 287 -30.20 -32.55 -28.25
CA GLY A 287 -30.60 -32.13 -29.62
C GLY A 287 -31.04 -30.67 -29.66
N SER A 288 -30.67 -29.81 -30.51
CA SER A 288 -30.14 -29.73 -31.86
C SER A 288 -30.18 -28.25 -32.30
N ARG A 289 -29.11 -27.79 -32.88
CA ARG A 289 -28.91 -27.11 -34.17
C ARG A 289 -29.91 -26.03 -34.64
N SER A 290 -29.24 -25.00 -35.15
CA SER A 290 -29.52 -24.09 -36.30
C SER A 290 -30.44 -22.90 -36.04
N SER A 291 -29.97 -21.69 -36.22
CA SER A 291 -29.56 -20.96 -37.43
C SER A 291 -28.70 -19.75 -37.04
#